data_63a3fe7b68f957424e30f6416f15f1a2
#
_entry.id   63a3fe7b68f957424e30f6416f15f1a2
#
_cell.length_a   1.000
_cell.length_b   1.000
_cell.length_c   1.000
_cell.angle_alpha   90.00
_cell.angle_beta   90.00
_cell.angle_gamma   90.00
#
_symmetry.space_group_name_H-M   'P 1'
#
loop_
_entity.id
_entity.type
_entity.pdbx_description
1 polymer ?
#
loop_
_entity_poly.entity_id
_entity_poly.type
_entity_poly.pdbx_seq_one_letter_code
_entity_poly.pdbx_strand_id
1 'polypeptide(L)'
;IDMSGEIIVDAFAGIGYYTLPMLVRSNAQHVYACEINPNSIQALENGAKLNNVSERLTIFEGDNLSTMKQVYHLADRVHLGILPSSEKAWQSAINCLKSNGGMLHIHMNVEEEKIDDFVTYCIESIAKLAKQLGREGIVAAKHVEKVKWYAPRMRHIVIDVSVR
;
A
#
# COMPACT_ATOMS: atom_id res chain seq x y z
N ILE A 1 10.69 -6.91 7.34
CA ILE A 1 11.19 -5.60 6.90
C ILE A 1 11.12 -4.68 8.11
N ASP A 2 12.22 -3.99 8.44
CA ASP A 2 12.23 -2.91 9.42
C ASP A 2 11.72 -1.62 8.73
N MET A 3 10.77 -0.94 9.37
CA MET A 3 10.15 0.31 8.91
C MET A 3 10.32 1.44 9.94
N SER A 4 11.34 1.31 10.81
CA SER A 4 11.63 2.31 11.85
C SER A 4 11.86 3.69 11.23
N GLY A 5 11.15 4.70 11.76
CA GLY A 5 11.18 6.06 11.23
C GLY A 5 10.38 6.30 9.96
N GLU A 6 9.72 5.28 9.39
CA GLU A 6 8.91 5.43 8.18
C GLU A 6 7.46 5.78 8.50
N ILE A 7 6.87 6.63 7.66
CA ILE A 7 5.44 6.93 7.60
C ILE A 7 4.82 6.10 6.49
N ILE A 8 3.74 5.39 6.82
CA ILE A 8 3.09 4.46 5.89
C ILE A 8 1.64 4.87 5.69
N VAL A 9 1.15 4.75 4.47
CA VAL A 9 -0.28 4.82 4.15
C VAL A 9 -0.77 3.41 3.81
N ASP A 10 -1.75 2.91 4.56
CA ASP A 10 -2.48 1.69 4.22
C ASP A 10 -3.81 2.10 3.56
N ALA A 11 -3.86 1.97 2.24
CA ALA A 11 -4.98 2.46 1.43
C ALA A 11 -6.26 1.61 1.57
N PHE A 12 -6.14 0.40 2.13
CA PHE A 12 -7.23 -0.59 2.27
C PHE A 12 -7.06 -1.36 3.58
N ALA A 13 -7.14 -0.66 4.70
CA ALA A 13 -6.68 -1.20 5.99
C ALA A 13 -7.51 -2.37 6.53
N GLY A 14 -8.82 -2.43 6.20
CA GLY A 14 -9.69 -3.47 6.74
C GLY A 14 -9.65 -3.49 8.27
N ILE A 15 -9.59 -4.69 8.82
CA ILE A 15 -9.45 -4.91 10.27
C ILE A 15 -8.01 -4.74 10.78
N GLY A 16 -7.07 -4.29 9.93
CA GLY A 16 -5.67 -4.08 10.31
C GLY A 16 -4.73 -5.24 10.03
N TYR A 17 -5.06 -6.09 9.06
CA TYR A 17 -4.27 -7.29 8.75
C TYR A 17 -2.79 -6.96 8.41
N TYR A 18 -2.55 -5.83 7.77
CA TYR A 18 -1.20 -5.31 7.49
C TYR A 18 -0.84 -4.12 8.40
N THR A 19 -1.77 -3.21 8.66
CA THR A 19 -1.56 -2.04 9.53
C THR A 19 -0.96 -2.42 10.88
N LEU A 20 -1.54 -3.39 11.59
CA LEU A 20 -1.06 -3.79 12.90
C LEU A 20 0.34 -4.43 12.87
N PRO A 21 0.66 -5.38 11.97
CA PRO A 21 2.03 -5.87 11.82
C PRO A 21 3.06 -4.79 11.46
N MET A 22 2.71 -3.80 10.64
CA MET A 22 3.61 -2.68 10.32
C MET A 22 3.96 -1.88 11.57
N LEU A 23 2.99 -1.63 12.45
CA LEU A 23 3.20 -0.91 13.72
C LEU A 23 3.93 -1.75 14.76
N VAL A 24 3.55 -3.03 14.92
CA VAL A 24 4.01 -3.89 16.03
C VAL A 24 5.34 -4.57 15.72
N ARG A 25 5.47 -5.13 14.50
CA ARG A 25 6.61 -5.99 14.13
C ARG A 25 7.65 -5.25 13.30
N SER A 26 7.21 -4.35 12.43
CA SER A 26 8.09 -3.58 11.54
C SER A 26 8.45 -2.22 12.12
N ASN A 27 7.90 -1.87 13.27
CA ASN A 27 8.19 -0.66 14.02
C ASN A 27 8.00 0.65 13.24
N ALA A 28 6.99 0.69 12.33
CA ALA A 28 6.65 1.91 11.60
C ALA A 28 6.46 3.10 12.56
N GLN A 29 6.95 4.27 12.18
CA GLN A 29 6.79 5.47 12.99
C GLN A 29 5.32 5.86 13.12
N HIS A 30 4.60 5.84 12.00
CA HIS A 30 3.17 6.13 11.96
C HIS A 30 2.51 5.43 10.78
N VAL A 31 1.27 4.97 10.94
CA VAL A 31 0.44 4.45 9.86
C VAL A 31 -0.83 5.29 9.73
N TYR A 32 -1.08 5.80 8.54
CA TYR A 32 -2.35 6.38 8.12
C TYR A 32 -3.15 5.31 7.40
N ALA A 33 -4.25 4.89 8.00
CA ALA A 33 -5.09 3.79 7.53
C ALA A 33 -6.40 4.33 6.92
N CYS A 34 -6.69 4.00 5.68
CA CYS A 34 -7.95 4.35 5.01
C CYS A 34 -8.88 3.13 5.03
N GLU A 35 -10.10 3.30 5.54
CA GLU A 35 -11.11 2.24 5.56
C GLU A 35 -12.51 2.84 5.48
N ILE A 36 -13.38 2.20 4.71
CA ILE A 36 -14.77 2.67 4.50
C ILE A 36 -15.77 1.94 5.39
N ASN A 37 -15.46 0.74 5.84
CA ASN A 37 -16.36 -0.08 6.65
C ASN A 37 -16.22 0.23 8.14
N PRO A 38 -17.25 0.80 8.79
CA PRO A 38 -17.17 1.15 10.21
C PRO A 38 -16.91 -0.04 11.15
N ASN A 39 -17.39 -1.24 10.80
CA ASN A 39 -17.12 -2.43 11.58
C ASN A 39 -15.63 -2.84 11.51
N SER A 40 -15.01 -2.68 10.35
CA SER A 40 -13.57 -2.91 10.18
C SER A 40 -12.75 -1.87 10.94
N ILE A 41 -13.16 -0.62 10.92
CA ILE A 41 -12.55 0.48 11.68
C ILE A 41 -12.56 0.16 13.17
N GLN A 42 -13.71 -0.22 13.72
CA GLN A 42 -13.82 -0.59 15.12
C GLN A 42 -12.90 -1.77 15.50
N ALA A 43 -12.80 -2.78 14.63
CA ALA A 43 -11.90 -3.90 14.86
C ALA A 43 -10.43 -3.48 14.83
N LEU A 44 -10.03 -2.60 13.87
CA LEU A 44 -8.69 -2.04 13.77
C LEU A 44 -8.34 -1.21 15.01
N GLU A 45 -9.23 -0.34 15.47
CA GLU A 45 -9.05 0.45 16.70
C GLU A 45 -8.83 -0.45 17.92
N ASN A 46 -9.66 -1.48 18.08
CA ASN A 46 -9.53 -2.44 19.18
C ASN A 46 -8.19 -3.18 19.10
N GLY A 47 -7.79 -3.62 17.90
CA GLY A 47 -6.49 -4.24 17.67
C GLY A 47 -5.32 -3.32 18.01
N ALA A 48 -5.40 -2.04 17.66
CA ALA A 48 -4.38 -1.04 17.99
C ALA A 48 -4.27 -0.81 19.51
N LYS A 49 -5.40 -0.73 20.23
CA LYS A 49 -5.43 -0.62 21.68
C LYS A 49 -4.80 -1.83 22.36
N LEU A 50 -5.19 -3.04 21.96
CA LEU A 50 -4.65 -4.30 22.52
C LEU A 50 -3.13 -4.44 22.32
N ASN A 51 -2.60 -3.85 21.27
CA ASN A 51 -1.16 -3.89 20.95
C ASN A 51 -0.41 -2.63 21.42
N ASN A 52 -1.06 -1.68 22.10
CA ASN A 52 -0.48 -0.42 22.59
C ASN A 52 0.19 0.41 21.45
N VAL A 53 -0.44 0.47 20.28
CA VAL A 53 0.06 1.21 19.12
C VAL A 53 -0.89 2.31 18.63
N SER A 54 -1.95 2.61 19.38
CA SER A 54 -2.98 3.61 19.03
C SER A 54 -2.40 5.00 18.73
N GLU A 55 -1.37 5.42 19.47
CA GLU A 55 -0.72 6.73 19.29
C GLU A 55 0.03 6.85 17.95
N ARG A 56 0.32 5.72 17.31
CA ARG A 56 1.02 5.66 16.02
C ARG A 56 0.10 5.30 14.85
N LEU A 57 -1.21 5.37 15.06
CA LEU A 57 -2.24 5.06 14.07
C LEU A 57 -3.22 6.22 13.94
N THR A 58 -3.45 6.66 12.70
CA THR A 58 -4.54 7.55 12.34
C THR A 58 -5.44 6.84 11.34
N ILE A 59 -6.74 6.74 11.64
CA ILE A 59 -7.71 6.10 10.75
C ILE A 59 -8.55 7.17 10.08
N PHE A 60 -8.64 7.10 8.76
CA PHE A 60 -9.53 7.92 7.95
C PHE A 60 -10.70 7.07 7.47
N GLU A 61 -11.88 7.35 7.99
CA GLU A 61 -13.13 6.74 7.57
C GLU A 61 -13.59 7.33 6.23
N GLY A 62 -13.85 6.46 5.26
CA GLY A 62 -14.39 6.84 3.95
C GLY A 62 -13.68 6.22 2.76
N ASP A 63 -14.08 6.67 1.57
CA ASP A 63 -13.46 6.27 0.31
C ASP A 63 -11.98 6.71 0.28
N ASN A 64 -11.09 5.77 0.02
CA ASN A 64 -9.65 6.00 0.03
C ASN A 64 -9.18 7.03 -1.02
N LEU A 65 -9.86 7.16 -2.17
CA LEU A 65 -9.52 8.19 -3.15
C LEU A 65 -9.74 9.61 -2.62
N SER A 66 -10.62 9.75 -1.64
CA SER A 66 -10.88 11.02 -0.96
C SER A 66 -9.98 11.18 0.27
N THR A 67 -9.86 10.14 1.09
CA THR A 67 -9.15 10.20 2.37
C THR A 67 -7.64 10.29 2.20
N MET A 68 -7.05 9.61 1.22
CA MET A 68 -5.62 9.70 0.90
C MET A 68 -5.15 11.12 0.55
N LYS A 69 -6.03 12.02 0.10
CA LYS A 69 -5.67 13.42 -0.18
C LYS A 69 -5.14 14.17 1.05
N GLN A 70 -5.54 13.72 2.26
CA GLN A 70 -5.09 14.32 3.51
C GLN A 70 -3.64 13.99 3.86
N VAL A 71 -3.05 13.01 3.18
CA VAL A 71 -1.71 12.49 3.44
C VAL A 71 -0.81 12.52 2.20
N TYR A 72 -1.12 13.38 1.23
CA TYR A 72 -0.26 13.59 0.08
C TYR A 72 1.11 14.12 0.52
N HIS A 73 2.17 13.60 -0.11
CA HIS A 73 3.57 13.93 0.10
C HIS A 73 4.14 13.60 1.50
N LEU A 74 3.49 12.71 2.25
CA LEU A 74 3.92 12.36 3.61
C LEU A 74 4.53 10.95 3.73
N ALA A 75 4.19 10.03 2.82
CA ALA A 75 4.51 8.62 3.00
C ALA A 75 5.88 8.22 2.45
N ASP A 76 6.55 7.36 3.20
CA ASP A 76 7.71 6.60 2.71
C ASP A 76 7.23 5.35 1.94
N ARG A 77 6.08 4.78 2.35
CA ARG A 77 5.45 3.61 1.71
C ARG A 77 3.94 3.77 1.62
N VAL A 78 3.37 3.20 0.56
CA VAL A 78 1.92 3.02 0.42
C VAL A 78 1.62 1.54 0.20
N HIS A 79 0.77 0.97 1.04
CA HIS A 79 0.30 -0.40 0.95
C HIS A 79 -1.06 -0.43 0.24
N LEU A 80 -1.15 -1.23 -0.82
CA LEU A 80 -2.31 -1.34 -1.71
C LEU A 80 -2.86 -2.77 -1.64
N GLY A 81 -3.32 -3.17 -0.46
CA GLY A 81 -3.68 -4.53 -0.07
C GLY A 81 -5.09 -4.94 -0.44
N ILE A 82 -5.59 -4.61 -1.63
CA ILE A 82 -6.90 -5.06 -2.12
C ILE A 82 -6.77 -6.00 -3.32
N LEU A 83 -7.67 -6.96 -3.41
CA LEU A 83 -7.81 -7.89 -4.53
C LEU A 83 -9.18 -7.69 -5.21
N PRO A 84 -9.32 -7.93 -6.52
CA PRO A 84 -8.29 -8.47 -7.42
C PRO A 84 -7.27 -7.43 -7.88
N SER A 85 -7.56 -6.13 -7.80
CA SER A 85 -6.70 -5.05 -8.29
C SER A 85 -6.87 -3.76 -7.49
N SER A 86 -5.78 -3.02 -7.32
CA SER A 86 -5.73 -1.69 -6.70
C SER A 86 -5.50 -0.55 -7.70
N GLU A 87 -5.55 -0.81 -9.00
CA GLU A 87 -5.13 0.15 -10.05
C GLU A 87 -5.78 1.53 -9.95
N LYS A 88 -7.07 1.59 -9.56
CA LYS A 88 -7.79 2.85 -9.36
C LYS A 88 -7.15 3.77 -8.32
N ALA A 89 -6.42 3.20 -7.36
CA ALA A 89 -5.76 3.94 -6.29
C ALA A 89 -4.30 4.32 -6.60
N TRP A 90 -3.69 3.83 -7.68
CA TRP A 90 -2.26 4.04 -7.96
C TRP A 90 -1.88 5.50 -8.06
N GLN A 91 -2.68 6.32 -8.76
CA GLN A 91 -2.41 7.76 -8.87
C GLN A 91 -2.40 8.45 -7.49
N SER A 92 -3.39 8.17 -6.65
CA SER A 92 -3.45 8.72 -5.29
C SER A 92 -2.32 8.19 -4.42
N ALA A 93 -1.95 6.91 -4.57
CA ALA A 93 -0.84 6.31 -3.86
C ALA A 93 0.50 6.99 -4.22
N ILE A 94 0.75 7.29 -5.50
CA ILE A 94 1.95 8.02 -5.93
C ILE A 94 1.97 9.43 -5.31
N ASN A 95 0.83 10.11 -5.23
CA ASN A 95 0.73 11.42 -4.60
C ASN A 95 0.99 11.38 -3.09
N CYS A 96 0.68 10.26 -2.41
CA CYS A 96 1.01 10.12 -0.99
C CYS A 96 2.51 10.05 -0.73
N LEU A 97 3.30 9.55 -1.68
CA LEU A 97 4.76 9.43 -1.50
C LEU A 97 5.44 10.79 -1.34
N LYS A 98 6.44 10.86 -0.47
CA LYS A 98 7.31 12.02 -0.29
C LYS A 98 7.90 12.51 -1.62
N SER A 99 8.34 13.75 -1.68
CA SER A 99 8.94 14.33 -2.90
C SER A 99 10.20 13.61 -3.37
N ASN A 100 10.98 13.05 -2.45
CA ASN A 100 12.18 12.24 -2.75
C ASN A 100 11.86 10.78 -3.15
N GLY A 101 10.56 10.43 -3.25
CA GLY A 101 10.09 9.11 -3.64
C GLY A 101 9.73 8.21 -2.46
N GLY A 102 9.47 6.95 -2.77
CA GLY A 102 9.10 5.94 -1.79
C GLY A 102 8.78 4.60 -2.44
N MET A 103 8.05 3.75 -1.72
CA MET A 103 7.72 2.39 -2.12
C MET A 103 6.20 2.18 -2.19
N LEU A 104 5.74 1.54 -3.25
CA LEU A 104 4.37 1.02 -3.36
C LEU A 104 4.40 -0.50 -3.19
N HIS A 105 3.56 -1.04 -2.32
CA HIS A 105 3.33 -2.48 -2.15
C HIS A 105 2.00 -2.83 -2.82
N ILE A 106 2.05 -3.42 -4.01
CA ILE A 106 0.87 -3.64 -4.87
C ILE A 106 0.48 -5.09 -4.83
N HIS A 107 -0.69 -5.38 -4.29
CA HIS A 107 -1.30 -6.71 -4.31
C HIS A 107 -2.10 -6.93 -5.58
N MET A 108 -1.99 -8.15 -6.14
CA MET A 108 -2.71 -8.53 -7.34
C MET A 108 -2.93 -10.05 -7.41
N ASN A 109 -4.05 -10.45 -8.03
CA ASN A 109 -4.24 -11.83 -8.47
C ASN A 109 -3.90 -11.93 -9.95
N VAL A 110 -2.90 -12.75 -10.28
CA VAL A 110 -2.36 -12.89 -11.64
C VAL A 110 -2.24 -14.36 -12.02
N GLU A 111 -2.50 -14.71 -13.27
CA GLU A 111 -2.15 -16.03 -13.79
C GLU A 111 -0.63 -16.26 -13.66
N GLU A 112 -0.22 -17.43 -13.15
CA GLU A 112 1.18 -17.74 -12.88
C GLU A 112 2.10 -17.47 -14.08
N GLU A 113 1.62 -17.80 -15.28
CA GLU A 113 2.38 -17.65 -16.54
C GLU A 113 2.48 -16.18 -17.00
N LYS A 114 1.65 -15.28 -16.45
CA LYS A 114 1.59 -13.86 -16.82
C LYS A 114 2.20 -12.91 -15.78
N ILE A 115 2.87 -13.45 -14.77
CA ILE A 115 3.43 -12.63 -13.70
C ILE A 115 4.44 -11.62 -14.24
N ASP A 116 5.36 -12.03 -15.11
CA ASP A 116 6.40 -11.15 -15.66
C ASP A 116 5.80 -10.06 -16.57
N ASP A 117 4.80 -10.41 -17.37
CA ASP A 117 4.07 -9.45 -18.21
C ASP A 117 3.32 -8.43 -17.33
N PHE A 118 2.72 -8.90 -16.25
CA PHE A 118 2.02 -8.01 -15.31
C PHE A 118 2.99 -7.09 -14.55
N VAL A 119 4.15 -7.59 -14.14
CA VAL A 119 5.20 -6.76 -13.51
C VAL A 119 5.64 -5.66 -14.46
N THR A 120 5.86 -5.99 -15.74
CA THR A 120 6.22 -5.02 -16.78
C THR A 120 5.12 -3.97 -16.95
N TYR A 121 3.87 -4.40 -17.12
CA TYR A 121 2.70 -3.53 -17.20
C TYR A 121 2.58 -2.59 -15.98
N CYS A 122 2.79 -3.13 -14.78
CA CYS A 122 2.72 -2.37 -13.54
C CYS A 122 3.77 -1.25 -13.51
N ILE A 123 5.03 -1.55 -13.85
CA ILE A 123 6.12 -0.57 -13.89
C ILE A 123 5.82 0.53 -14.92
N GLU A 124 5.43 0.18 -16.13
CA GLU A 124 5.13 1.13 -17.21
C GLU A 124 3.95 2.04 -16.84
N SER A 125 2.89 1.46 -16.27
CA SER A 125 1.71 2.21 -15.82
C SER A 125 2.02 3.19 -14.69
N ILE A 126 2.77 2.73 -13.67
CA ILE A 126 3.21 3.59 -12.56
C ILE A 126 4.16 4.68 -13.05
N ALA A 127 5.10 4.37 -13.96
CA ALA A 127 6.01 5.36 -14.54
C ALA A 127 5.26 6.45 -15.32
N LYS A 128 4.27 6.05 -16.12
CA LYS A 128 3.40 6.99 -16.85
C LYS A 128 2.64 7.92 -15.90
N LEU A 129 2.02 7.34 -14.84
CA LEU A 129 1.30 8.13 -13.84
C LEU A 129 2.25 9.05 -13.07
N ALA A 130 3.42 8.57 -12.65
CA ALA A 130 4.42 9.36 -11.95
C ALA A 130 4.86 10.56 -12.78
N LYS A 131 5.13 10.36 -14.09
CA LYS A 131 5.47 11.44 -15.02
C LYS A 131 4.35 12.48 -15.15
N GLN A 132 3.09 12.04 -15.24
CA GLN A 132 1.92 12.95 -15.29
C GLN A 132 1.79 13.79 -14.01
N LEU A 133 2.30 13.28 -12.87
CA LEU A 133 2.33 13.95 -11.57
C LEU A 133 3.61 14.78 -11.34
N GLY A 134 4.43 14.96 -12.37
CA GLY A 134 5.67 15.76 -12.32
C GLY A 134 6.85 15.04 -11.64
N ARG A 135 6.81 13.70 -11.53
CA ARG A 135 7.91 12.89 -11.03
C ARG A 135 8.70 12.32 -12.21
N GLU A 136 9.94 12.75 -12.36
CA GLU A 136 10.81 12.36 -13.50
C GLU A 136 11.83 11.28 -13.13
N GLY A 137 11.73 10.72 -11.94
CA GLY A 137 12.66 9.73 -11.43
C GLY A 137 12.40 8.32 -11.94
N ILE A 138 13.20 7.38 -11.46
CA ILE A 138 13.16 5.98 -11.89
C ILE A 138 12.05 5.24 -11.15
N VAL A 139 11.21 4.52 -11.90
CA VAL A 139 10.25 3.54 -11.39
C VAL A 139 10.78 2.14 -11.68
N ALA A 140 10.88 1.31 -10.65
CA ALA A 140 11.41 -0.04 -10.78
C ALA A 140 10.78 -1.02 -9.78
N ALA A 141 10.50 -2.25 -10.22
CA ALA A 141 10.20 -3.34 -9.30
C ALA A 141 11.47 -3.72 -8.52
N LYS A 142 11.34 -3.83 -7.20
CA LYS A 142 12.42 -4.21 -6.29
C LYS A 142 12.29 -5.64 -5.83
N HIS A 143 11.05 -6.11 -5.70
CA HIS A 143 10.73 -7.46 -5.27
C HIS A 143 9.38 -7.89 -5.80
N VAL A 144 9.22 -9.17 -6.05
CA VAL A 144 7.93 -9.80 -6.38
C VAL A 144 7.76 -11.02 -5.47
N GLU A 145 6.81 -10.94 -4.56
CA GLU A 145 6.47 -12.02 -3.63
C GLU A 145 5.30 -12.85 -4.17
N LYS A 146 5.47 -14.15 -4.31
CA LYS A 146 4.41 -15.10 -4.62
C LYS A 146 3.79 -15.61 -3.32
N VAL A 147 2.77 -14.92 -2.83
CA VAL A 147 2.21 -15.14 -1.48
C VAL A 147 1.55 -16.51 -1.36
N LYS A 148 0.60 -16.81 -2.22
CA LYS A 148 -0.15 -18.10 -2.19
C LYS A 148 -0.90 -18.34 -3.50
N TRP A 149 -1.34 -19.57 -3.70
CA TRP A 149 -2.34 -19.87 -4.71
C TRP A 149 -3.71 -19.30 -4.30
N TYR A 150 -4.29 -18.47 -5.14
CA TYR A 150 -5.63 -17.92 -4.95
C TYR A 150 -6.70 -18.86 -5.54
N ALA A 151 -6.40 -19.43 -6.71
CA ALA A 151 -7.20 -20.40 -7.44
C ALA A 151 -6.27 -21.23 -8.34
N PRO A 152 -6.74 -22.28 -9.03
CA PRO A 152 -5.94 -23.01 -10.01
C PRO A 152 -5.32 -22.04 -11.04
N ARG A 153 -4.00 -22.07 -11.17
CA ARG A 153 -3.17 -21.20 -12.02
C ARG A 153 -3.20 -19.69 -11.69
N MET A 154 -3.91 -19.27 -10.63
CA MET A 154 -3.95 -17.88 -10.17
C MET A 154 -3.11 -17.71 -8.90
N ARG A 155 -2.13 -16.82 -8.95
CA ARG A 155 -1.31 -16.43 -7.81
C ARG A 155 -1.76 -15.11 -7.22
N HIS A 156 -1.83 -15.05 -5.90
CA HIS A 156 -1.75 -13.79 -5.19
C HIS A 156 -0.27 -13.39 -5.11
N ILE A 157 0.08 -12.27 -5.70
CA ILE A 157 1.42 -11.70 -5.66
C ILE A 157 1.41 -10.33 -5.00
N VAL A 158 2.58 -9.93 -4.50
CA VAL A 158 2.86 -8.55 -4.07
C VAL A 158 4.07 -8.05 -4.83
N ILE A 159 3.94 -6.89 -5.46
CA ILE A 159 5.03 -6.24 -6.15
C ILE A 159 5.45 -5.02 -5.34
N ASP A 160 6.73 -4.96 -4.98
CA ASP A 160 7.34 -3.79 -4.36
C ASP A 160 7.92 -2.89 -5.46
N VAL A 161 7.27 -1.75 -5.69
CA VAL A 161 7.64 -0.79 -6.75
C VAL A 161 8.22 0.47 -6.11
N SER A 162 9.50 0.74 -6.37
CA SER A 162 10.11 2.02 -6.00
C SER A 162 9.73 3.11 -7.00
N VAL A 163 9.36 4.28 -6.49
CA VAL A 163 9.05 5.49 -7.27
C VAL A 163 9.96 6.60 -6.74
N ARG A 164 10.74 7.21 -7.62
CA ARG A 164 11.64 8.33 -7.27
C ARG A 164 11.31 9.56 -8.09
#